data_4c66fe762699e1b0d5040ceeb2122adc
#
_entry.id   4c66fe762699e1b0d5040ceeb2122adc
#
_cell.length_a   1.000
_cell.length_b   1.000
_cell.length_c   1.000
_cell.angle_alpha   90.00
_cell.angle_beta   90.00
_cell.angle_gamma   90.00
#
_symmetry.space_group_name_H-M   'P 1'
#
loop_
_entity.id
_entity.type
_entity.pdbx_description
1 polymer ?
#
loop_
_entity_poly.entity_id
_entity_poly.type
_entity_poly.pdbx_seq_one_letter_code
_entity_poly.pdbx_strand_id
1 'polypeptide(L)'
;MTRAISRRNLLQAAASAAAPALLAQSRKRNLVFILTDDHRYDFIGALGHPWLKGHTPNMDRLLSGGVHFKNAFVTSSLCSPSRASILTGQYMHAHGVMDNFSPLHPQLATFPALLQSHGYRTGFIGKWHMGGDSDEVRPGFHHWVSFRGQGEYEDPQMNMNGSRRKVAGNMTEILTGESTRFIRDNASSPFLLYLSHKAVHYPFHPAKRHESLFEGKPVPKPASMLYKKEYYEHLPQWVERRRYSRHGVDGLFGHTATFDDAYRGYCQSLASVDDSIGEVMHALEEKRLLNDTLIVYMGDNGYLWGEHGLVDKRAMHEPSIRVPMIAHCPDLFAAGGKVDGMALNLDIGPTMLEAAGVPVPDAMHGRSLLGLASGKARNWRKDFVYEYEWEQDYPYTPTITGLRTEQHSFMQYQGIWDISELYDIQKDPGQMNNLVRDIRVSHERGRLSMNVPAGERKQLVDSLQTRLQQILALTGGDPRRSGKGSEGDRYAL
;
A
#
# COMPACT_ATOMS: atom_id res chain seq x y z
N MET A 1 70.09 -31.53 -9.95
CA MET A 1 70.18 -30.08 -10.32
C MET A 1 68.80 -29.42 -10.07
N THR A 2 68.67 -28.90 -8.89
CA THR A 2 67.43 -28.18 -8.45
C THR A 2 67.61 -26.69 -8.75
N ARG A 3 66.83 -26.16 -9.69
CA ARG A 3 66.83 -24.73 -9.99
C ARG A 3 66.05 -23.98 -8.87
N ALA A 4 66.74 -23.17 -8.12
CA ALA A 4 66.18 -22.29 -7.12
C ALA A 4 65.37 -21.18 -7.82
N ILE A 5 64.08 -21.09 -7.50
CA ILE A 5 63.19 -19.98 -7.98
C ILE A 5 63.58 -18.73 -7.17
N SER A 6 64.02 -17.66 -7.88
CA SER A 6 64.42 -16.40 -7.29
C SER A 6 63.26 -15.69 -6.60
N ARG A 7 63.45 -15.14 -5.40
CA ARG A 7 62.51 -14.33 -4.65
C ARG A 7 61.91 -13.17 -5.46
N ARG A 8 62.63 -12.70 -6.48
CA ARG A 8 62.24 -11.62 -7.38
C ARG A 8 61.10 -12.07 -8.33
N ASN A 9 61.11 -13.33 -8.75
CA ASN A 9 60.03 -13.91 -9.59
C ASN A 9 58.78 -14.22 -8.82
N LEU A 10 58.86 -14.54 -7.52
CA LEU A 10 57.68 -14.70 -6.63
C LEU A 10 57.00 -13.35 -6.33
N LEU A 11 57.78 -12.26 -6.19
CA LEU A 11 57.19 -10.94 -5.97
C LEU A 11 56.54 -10.35 -7.22
N GLN A 12 57.08 -10.67 -8.41
CA GLN A 12 56.45 -10.27 -9.69
C GLN A 12 55.18 -11.06 -10.00
N ALA A 13 55.10 -12.36 -9.65
CA ALA A 13 53.91 -13.18 -9.79
C ALA A 13 52.80 -12.75 -8.78
N ALA A 14 53.16 -12.31 -7.56
CA ALA A 14 52.23 -11.77 -6.58
C ALA A 14 51.68 -10.40 -6.97
N ALA A 15 52.48 -9.55 -7.66
CA ALA A 15 52.03 -8.25 -8.14
C ALA A 15 51.09 -8.33 -9.37
N SER A 16 51.16 -9.42 -10.15
CA SER A 16 50.30 -9.63 -11.32
C SER A 16 48.96 -10.31 -10.95
N ALA A 17 48.83 -10.92 -9.78
CA ALA A 17 47.59 -11.52 -9.27
C ALA A 17 46.76 -10.53 -8.43
N ALA A 18 47.28 -9.35 -8.15
CA ALA A 18 46.61 -8.27 -7.41
C ALA A 18 46.07 -7.16 -8.30
N ALA A 19 45.77 -7.43 -9.57
CA ALA A 19 45.05 -6.53 -10.45
C ALA A 19 43.66 -7.09 -10.68
N PRO A 20 42.70 -6.28 -10.81
CA PRO A 20 41.93 -5.55 -9.80
C PRO A 20 40.64 -6.29 -9.54
N ALA A 21 40.44 -6.80 -8.36
CA ALA A 21 39.14 -6.75 -7.77
C ALA A 21 38.81 -5.26 -7.43
N LEU A 22 39.19 -4.34 -8.36
CA LEU A 22 38.66 -3.01 -8.40
C LEU A 22 37.20 -3.16 -8.84
N LEU A 23 36.34 -3.37 -7.79
CA LEU A 23 35.06 -2.68 -7.70
C LEU A 23 34.47 -2.41 -9.11
N ALA A 24 33.87 -3.43 -9.69
CA ALA A 24 32.60 -3.16 -10.33
C ALA A 24 31.72 -2.64 -9.19
N GLN A 25 31.86 -1.34 -8.85
CA GLN A 25 30.85 -0.60 -8.14
C GLN A 25 29.57 -0.88 -8.93
N SER A 26 28.75 -1.80 -8.45
CA SER A 26 27.52 -2.15 -9.15
C SER A 26 26.81 -0.82 -9.42
N ARG A 27 26.65 -0.50 -10.69
CA ARG A 27 26.02 0.76 -11.10
C ARG A 27 24.76 0.91 -10.27
N LYS A 28 24.66 1.99 -9.50
CA LYS A 28 23.50 2.26 -8.67
C LYS A 28 22.26 2.28 -9.56
N ARG A 29 21.32 1.44 -9.24
CA ARG A 29 20.09 1.23 -10.01
C ARG A 29 19.14 2.42 -9.85
N ASN A 30 18.46 2.83 -10.92
CA ASN A 30 17.39 3.81 -10.79
C ASN A 30 16.17 3.16 -10.13
N LEU A 31 15.40 3.97 -9.41
CA LEU A 31 14.25 3.54 -8.66
C LEU A 31 13.03 4.40 -9.06
N VAL A 32 11.94 3.76 -9.39
CA VAL A 32 10.65 4.40 -9.64
C VAL A 32 9.61 3.72 -8.78
N PHE A 33 8.97 4.49 -7.92
CA PHE A 33 7.84 4.04 -7.13
C PHE A 33 6.59 4.79 -7.60
N ILE A 34 5.58 4.05 -8.08
CA ILE A 34 4.31 4.59 -8.54
C ILE A 34 3.24 4.13 -7.56
N LEU A 35 2.65 5.08 -6.86
CA LEU A 35 1.59 4.88 -5.89
C LEU A 35 0.28 5.45 -6.42
N THR A 36 -0.77 4.64 -6.41
CA THR A 36 -2.13 5.03 -6.83
C THR A 36 -3.03 5.06 -5.60
N ASP A 37 -3.83 6.11 -5.45
CA ASP A 37 -4.77 6.26 -4.33
C ASP A 37 -6.00 5.36 -4.52
N ASP A 38 -6.40 4.63 -3.48
CA ASP A 38 -7.62 3.80 -3.47
C ASP A 38 -7.69 2.70 -4.56
N HIS A 39 -6.57 2.14 -5.00
CA HIS A 39 -6.58 1.14 -6.06
C HIS A 39 -6.77 -0.29 -5.53
N ARG A 40 -7.92 -0.86 -5.80
CA ARG A 40 -8.29 -2.23 -5.43
C ARG A 40 -7.52 -3.28 -6.26
N TYR A 41 -7.09 -4.35 -5.60
CA TYR A 41 -6.17 -5.39 -6.12
C TYR A 41 -6.58 -6.07 -7.43
N ASP A 42 -7.88 -6.21 -7.70
CA ASP A 42 -8.45 -6.93 -8.85
C ASP A 42 -8.86 -5.99 -10.01
N PHE A 43 -8.61 -4.69 -9.91
CA PHE A 43 -8.96 -3.70 -10.93
C PHE A 43 -7.82 -3.47 -11.92
N ILE A 44 -7.37 -4.55 -12.56
CA ILE A 44 -6.40 -4.56 -13.69
C ILE A 44 -6.93 -5.51 -14.75
N GLY A 45 -6.78 -5.14 -16.03
CA GLY A 45 -7.32 -5.91 -17.17
C GLY A 45 -6.81 -7.33 -17.25
N ALA A 46 -5.49 -7.54 -17.13
CA ALA A 46 -4.85 -8.86 -17.16
C ALA A 46 -5.21 -9.74 -15.95
N LEU A 47 -5.75 -9.17 -14.85
CA LEU A 47 -6.25 -9.91 -13.70
C LEU A 47 -7.72 -10.34 -13.87
N GLY A 48 -8.34 -10.04 -15.01
CA GLY A 48 -9.68 -10.51 -15.37
C GLY A 48 -10.81 -9.56 -15.03
N HIS A 49 -10.52 -8.29 -14.70
CA HIS A 49 -11.57 -7.31 -14.44
C HIS A 49 -12.44 -7.08 -15.70
N PRO A 50 -13.77 -7.24 -15.61
CA PRO A 50 -14.62 -7.32 -16.80
C PRO A 50 -14.66 -6.05 -17.67
N TRP A 51 -14.45 -4.88 -17.06
CA TRP A 51 -14.45 -3.61 -17.78
C TRP A 51 -13.05 -3.18 -18.22
N LEU A 52 -12.02 -3.50 -17.44
CA LEU A 52 -10.66 -2.99 -17.66
C LEU A 52 -9.84 -3.85 -18.65
N LYS A 53 -10.33 -5.02 -19.06
CA LYS A 53 -9.66 -5.84 -20.07
C LYS A 53 -9.45 -5.05 -21.36
N GLY A 54 -8.19 -4.82 -21.74
CA GLY A 54 -7.79 -3.99 -22.87
C GLY A 54 -7.78 -2.49 -22.61
N HIS A 55 -8.11 -2.04 -21.38
CA HIS A 55 -8.10 -0.63 -20.99
C HIS A 55 -7.02 -0.30 -19.94
N THR A 56 -6.18 -1.28 -19.57
CA THR A 56 -4.99 -1.09 -18.74
C THR A 56 -3.75 -1.76 -19.37
N PRO A 57 -3.42 -1.47 -20.66
CA PRO A 57 -2.35 -2.17 -21.37
C PRO A 57 -0.96 -1.95 -20.75
N ASN A 58 -0.72 -0.81 -20.09
CA ASN A 58 0.58 -0.51 -19.50
C ASN A 58 0.75 -1.19 -18.14
N MET A 59 -0.31 -1.30 -17.32
CA MET A 59 -0.31 -2.15 -16.12
C MET A 59 -0.14 -3.63 -16.52
N ASP A 60 -0.81 -4.07 -17.58
CA ASP A 60 -0.70 -5.42 -18.11
C ASP A 60 0.74 -5.69 -18.60
N ARG A 61 1.41 -4.69 -19.19
CA ARG A 61 2.81 -4.74 -19.58
C ARG A 61 3.75 -4.86 -18.38
N LEU A 62 3.56 -4.05 -17.33
CA LEU A 62 4.31 -4.20 -16.08
C LEU A 62 4.15 -5.60 -15.49
N LEU A 63 2.94 -6.13 -15.49
CA LEU A 63 2.59 -7.46 -14.99
C LEU A 63 3.27 -8.57 -15.77
N SER A 64 3.19 -8.50 -17.10
CA SER A 64 3.77 -9.51 -18.00
C SER A 64 5.29 -9.47 -18.08
N GLY A 65 5.89 -8.28 -17.95
CA GLY A 65 7.34 -8.06 -17.96
C GLY A 65 8.02 -8.15 -16.60
N GLY A 66 7.27 -8.23 -15.52
CA GLY A 66 7.78 -8.19 -14.15
C GLY A 66 7.28 -9.32 -13.25
N VAL A 67 7.12 -9.04 -11.99
CA VAL A 67 6.66 -9.95 -10.93
C VAL A 67 5.40 -9.42 -10.27
N HIS A 68 4.36 -10.22 -10.24
CA HIS A 68 3.10 -9.96 -9.55
C HIS A 68 3.09 -10.54 -8.15
N PHE A 69 2.95 -9.72 -7.11
CA PHE A 69 2.70 -10.15 -5.74
C PHE A 69 1.20 -10.33 -5.53
N LYS A 70 0.70 -11.56 -5.67
CA LYS A 70 -0.74 -11.86 -5.64
C LYS A 70 -1.41 -11.57 -4.30
N ASN A 71 -0.65 -11.66 -3.20
CA ASN A 71 -1.07 -11.42 -1.84
C ASN A 71 -0.35 -10.19 -1.28
N ALA A 72 -0.67 -9.03 -1.83
CA ALA A 72 -0.15 -7.75 -1.37
C ALA A 72 -1.19 -7.00 -0.54
N PHE A 73 -0.79 -6.53 0.63
CA PHE A 73 -1.68 -5.93 1.63
C PHE A 73 -1.12 -4.63 2.19
N VAL A 74 -2.03 -3.80 2.69
CA VAL A 74 -1.70 -2.66 3.54
C VAL A 74 -2.00 -2.99 4.99
N THR A 75 -1.16 -2.49 5.90
CA THR A 75 -1.29 -2.70 7.34
C THR A 75 -2.24 -1.72 8.01
N SER A 76 -2.66 -0.70 7.27
CA SER A 76 -3.76 0.21 7.60
C SER A 76 -4.42 0.66 6.30
N SER A 77 -5.74 0.49 6.19
CA SER A 77 -6.50 0.87 4.99
C SER A 77 -7.00 2.31 5.09
N LEU A 78 -6.04 3.25 5.13
CA LEU A 78 -6.25 4.68 5.17
C LEU A 78 -5.05 5.39 4.57
N CYS A 79 -5.27 6.45 3.77
CA CYS A 79 -4.24 7.09 2.95
C CYS A 79 -2.98 7.46 3.75
N SER A 80 -3.08 8.35 4.76
CA SER A 80 -1.89 8.86 5.47
C SER A 80 -1.17 7.79 6.29
N PRO A 81 -1.83 6.91 7.07
CA PRO A 81 -1.17 5.83 7.76
C PRO A 81 -0.46 4.85 6.82
N SER A 82 -1.09 4.46 5.71
CA SER A 82 -0.45 3.58 4.72
C SER A 82 0.76 4.23 4.06
N ARG A 83 0.68 5.52 3.71
CA ARG A 83 1.79 6.28 3.12
C ARG A 83 2.96 6.42 4.09
N ALA A 84 2.67 6.64 5.38
CA ALA A 84 3.68 6.64 6.44
C ALA A 84 4.36 5.26 6.58
N SER A 85 3.60 4.17 6.55
CA SER A 85 4.14 2.81 6.55
C SER A 85 5.06 2.54 5.35
N ILE A 86 4.69 2.99 4.15
CA ILE A 86 5.51 2.90 2.93
C ILE A 86 6.84 3.64 3.10
N LEU A 87 6.80 4.87 3.61
CA LEU A 87 7.98 5.72 3.77
C LEU A 87 8.94 5.22 4.83
N THR A 88 8.41 4.73 5.97
CA THR A 88 9.19 4.38 7.16
C THR A 88 9.49 2.88 7.29
N GLY A 89 8.79 2.02 6.54
CA GLY A 89 8.84 0.57 6.72
C GLY A 89 8.27 0.09 8.05
N GLN A 90 7.45 0.90 8.75
CA GLN A 90 6.95 0.62 10.10
C GLN A 90 5.44 0.45 10.13
N TYR A 91 4.94 -0.27 11.14
CA TYR A 91 3.51 -0.31 11.47
C TYR A 91 3.01 1.02 12.01
N MET A 92 1.68 1.24 11.94
CA MET A 92 1.01 2.47 12.36
C MET A 92 1.33 2.87 13.82
N HIS A 93 1.30 1.92 14.75
CA HIS A 93 1.63 2.16 16.16
C HIS A 93 3.08 2.64 16.40
N ALA A 94 4.00 2.34 15.47
CA ALA A 94 5.41 2.76 15.60
C ALA A 94 5.68 4.11 14.94
N HIS A 95 5.10 4.39 13.74
CA HIS A 95 5.32 5.68 13.09
C HIS A 95 4.36 6.78 13.58
N GLY A 96 3.26 6.45 14.28
CA GLY A 96 2.37 7.40 14.95
C GLY A 96 1.45 8.22 14.05
N VAL A 97 1.41 7.98 12.73
CA VAL A 97 0.43 8.59 11.81
C VAL A 97 -0.83 7.75 11.85
N MET A 98 -1.83 8.18 12.61
CA MET A 98 -3.01 7.38 12.93
C MET A 98 -4.23 7.70 12.05
N ASP A 99 -4.28 8.90 11.49
CA ASP A 99 -5.37 9.44 10.67
C ASP A 99 -4.84 10.31 9.54
N ASN A 100 -5.74 10.89 8.74
CA ASN A 100 -5.36 11.76 7.62
C ASN A 100 -4.90 13.18 8.03
N PHE A 101 -4.93 13.52 9.31
CA PHE A 101 -4.50 14.82 9.84
C PHE A 101 -3.15 14.73 10.56
N SER A 102 -2.78 13.55 11.02
CA SER A 102 -1.53 13.30 11.72
C SER A 102 -0.32 13.56 10.84
N PRO A 103 0.65 14.41 11.26
CA PRO A 103 1.87 14.63 10.51
C PRO A 103 2.83 13.45 10.66
N LEU A 104 3.65 13.21 9.64
CA LEU A 104 4.80 12.33 9.77
C LEU A 104 5.88 13.03 10.63
N HIS A 105 6.30 12.37 11.71
CA HIS A 105 7.30 12.95 12.61
C HIS A 105 8.65 13.12 11.89
N PRO A 106 9.27 14.33 11.92
CA PRO A 106 10.43 14.64 11.10
C PRO A 106 11.71 13.85 11.48
N GLN A 107 11.76 13.25 12.66
CA GLN A 107 12.88 12.41 13.11
C GLN A 107 12.80 10.96 12.61
N LEU A 108 11.69 10.54 12.03
CA LEU A 108 11.56 9.19 11.47
C LEU A 108 12.43 9.06 10.22
N ALA A 109 13.24 8.01 10.19
CA ALA A 109 13.98 7.66 9.01
C ALA A 109 13.02 7.22 7.90
N THR A 110 13.11 7.88 6.74
CA THR A 110 12.35 7.52 5.54
C THR A 110 13.31 7.02 4.47
N PHE A 111 12.85 6.05 3.66
CA PHE A 111 13.72 5.49 2.62
C PHE A 111 14.19 6.54 1.59
N PRO A 112 13.40 7.58 1.20
CA PRO A 112 13.91 8.63 0.32
C PRO A 112 15.03 9.46 0.94
N ALA A 113 14.94 9.78 2.25
CA ALA A 113 15.99 10.51 2.94
C ALA A 113 17.30 9.71 3.03
N LEU A 114 17.20 8.39 3.26
CA LEU A 114 18.35 7.49 3.25
C LEU A 114 18.95 7.37 1.85
N LEU A 115 18.16 7.27 0.79
CA LEU A 115 18.63 7.27 -0.59
C LEU A 115 19.31 8.59 -0.95
N GLN A 116 18.72 9.73 -0.54
CA GLN A 116 19.30 11.05 -0.75
C GLN A 116 20.70 11.16 -0.12
N SER A 117 20.86 10.73 1.15
CA SER A 117 22.15 10.75 1.85
C SER A 117 23.21 9.82 1.21
N HIS A 118 22.77 8.83 0.42
CA HIS A 118 23.63 7.94 -0.36
C HIS A 118 23.80 8.38 -1.82
N GLY A 119 23.50 9.64 -2.14
CA GLY A 119 23.82 10.26 -3.43
C GLY A 119 22.80 9.98 -4.54
N TYR A 120 21.58 9.59 -4.21
CA TYR A 120 20.47 9.54 -5.16
C TYR A 120 19.90 10.93 -5.40
N ARG A 121 19.52 11.24 -6.64
CA ARG A 121 18.66 12.38 -6.95
C ARG A 121 17.22 11.96 -6.69
N THR A 122 16.57 12.59 -5.73
CA THR A 122 15.25 12.18 -5.25
C THR A 122 14.16 13.17 -5.65
N GLY A 123 13.10 12.68 -6.26
CA GLY A 123 11.92 13.46 -6.63
C GLY A 123 10.65 12.87 -6.01
N PHE A 124 9.83 13.74 -5.42
CA PHE A 124 8.46 13.45 -5.02
C PHE A 124 7.50 14.24 -5.89
N ILE A 125 6.56 13.55 -6.52
CA ILE A 125 5.58 14.15 -7.42
C ILE A 125 4.20 13.59 -7.10
N GLY A 126 3.32 14.40 -6.50
CA GLY A 126 1.94 14.04 -6.22
C GLY A 126 1.46 14.22 -4.79
N LYS A 127 0.57 13.34 -4.34
CA LYS A 127 -0.14 13.41 -3.07
C LYS A 127 0.75 12.96 -1.90
N TRP A 128 1.03 13.91 -0.98
CA TRP A 128 1.70 13.62 0.28
C TRP A 128 0.71 13.19 1.37
N HIS A 129 -0.26 14.04 1.66
CA HIS A 129 -1.43 13.82 2.52
C HIS A 129 -1.13 13.49 3.99
N MET A 130 0.03 13.79 4.55
CA MET A 130 0.33 13.68 5.98
C MET A 130 0.52 15.07 6.59
N GLY A 131 -0.17 15.35 7.73
CA GLY A 131 -0.20 16.65 8.36
C GLY A 131 -1.29 17.58 7.78
N GLY A 132 -2.47 17.03 7.49
CA GLY A 132 -3.62 17.78 7.00
C GLY A 132 -3.35 18.46 5.66
N ASP A 133 -3.54 19.79 5.60
CA ASP A 133 -3.40 20.57 4.37
C ASP A 133 -1.97 21.06 4.08
N SER A 134 -0.95 20.49 4.70
CA SER A 134 0.45 20.89 4.45
C SER A 134 1.00 20.23 3.17
N ASP A 135 1.44 21.07 2.22
CA ASP A 135 2.15 20.67 1.01
C ASP A 135 3.62 21.11 0.98
N GLU A 136 4.18 21.44 2.15
CA GLU A 136 5.57 21.89 2.27
C GLU A 136 6.56 20.84 1.80
N VAL A 137 7.71 21.31 1.29
CA VAL A 137 8.83 20.46 0.89
C VAL A 137 9.28 19.62 2.07
N ARG A 138 9.39 18.32 1.88
CA ARG A 138 9.79 17.38 2.94
C ARG A 138 11.25 16.97 2.81
N PRO A 139 11.92 16.68 3.95
CA PRO A 139 13.26 16.11 3.92
C PRO A 139 13.32 14.83 3.07
N GLY A 140 14.46 14.61 2.41
CA GLY A 140 14.66 13.43 1.57
C GLY A 140 14.35 13.65 0.09
N PHE A 141 13.95 14.87 -0.33
CA PHE A 141 13.65 15.16 -1.73
C PHE A 141 14.38 16.41 -2.24
N HIS A 142 14.99 16.29 -3.43
CA HIS A 142 15.60 17.40 -4.16
C HIS A 142 14.61 18.09 -5.08
N HIS A 143 13.64 17.35 -5.58
CA HIS A 143 12.56 17.84 -6.43
C HIS A 143 11.22 17.54 -5.76
N TRP A 144 10.37 18.56 -5.66
CA TRP A 144 9.11 18.47 -4.94
C TRP A 144 7.98 19.08 -5.77
N VAL A 145 6.99 18.27 -6.11
CA VAL A 145 5.74 18.71 -6.72
C VAL A 145 4.60 18.08 -5.93
N SER A 146 3.82 18.88 -5.22
CA SER A 146 2.75 18.39 -4.36
C SER A 146 1.59 19.38 -4.30
N PHE A 147 0.57 19.05 -3.52
CA PHE A 147 -0.61 19.85 -3.30
C PHE A 147 -1.18 19.62 -1.90
N ARG A 148 -2.06 20.51 -1.44
CA ARG A 148 -2.67 20.42 -0.10
C ARG A 148 -3.76 19.36 -0.05
N GLY A 149 -3.82 18.64 1.05
CA GLY A 149 -4.89 17.68 1.38
C GLY A 149 -5.14 16.68 0.25
N GLN A 150 -6.38 16.59 -0.19
CA GLN A 150 -6.81 15.71 -1.27
C GLN A 150 -6.52 16.30 -2.67
N GLY A 151 -6.28 17.61 -2.81
CA GLY A 151 -6.10 18.28 -4.08
C GLY A 151 -7.34 18.29 -4.96
N GLU A 152 -7.26 19.03 -6.08
CA GLU A 152 -8.28 19.14 -7.10
C GLU A 152 -7.84 18.38 -8.37
N TYR A 153 -8.79 17.85 -9.14
CA TYR A 153 -8.46 17.15 -10.38
C TYR A 153 -8.20 18.10 -11.55
N GLU A 154 -8.95 19.20 -11.62
CA GLU A 154 -8.82 20.17 -12.71
C GLU A 154 -8.19 21.45 -12.21
N ASP A 155 -7.24 21.97 -12.97
CA ASP A 155 -6.53 23.22 -12.71
C ASP A 155 -6.01 23.37 -11.26
N PRO A 156 -5.32 22.35 -10.70
CA PRO A 156 -4.97 22.31 -9.29
C PRO A 156 -4.00 23.41 -8.88
N GLN A 157 -4.07 23.77 -7.58
CA GLN A 157 -3.01 24.52 -6.92
C GLN A 157 -1.86 23.57 -6.57
N MET A 158 -0.69 23.78 -7.16
CA MET A 158 0.49 22.95 -6.98
C MET A 158 1.59 23.70 -6.25
N ASN A 159 2.26 23.05 -5.32
CA ASN A 159 3.54 23.47 -4.77
C ASN A 159 4.68 22.85 -5.58
N MET A 160 5.43 23.65 -6.28
CA MET A 160 6.59 23.23 -7.10
C MET A 160 7.86 23.78 -6.48
N ASN A 161 8.57 22.93 -5.70
CA ASN A 161 9.80 23.29 -4.99
C ASN A 161 9.66 24.53 -4.06
N GLY A 162 8.54 24.64 -3.34
CA GLY A 162 8.24 25.75 -2.43
C GLY A 162 7.46 26.91 -3.07
N SER A 163 7.30 26.93 -4.39
CA SER A 163 6.50 27.94 -5.09
C SER A 163 5.11 27.39 -5.44
N ARG A 164 4.06 28.04 -4.91
CA ARG A 164 2.67 27.63 -5.19
C ARG A 164 2.12 28.38 -6.38
N ARG A 165 1.50 27.64 -7.32
CA ARG A 165 0.83 28.19 -8.48
C ARG A 165 -0.32 27.31 -8.95
N LYS A 166 -1.32 27.90 -9.58
CA LYS A 166 -2.33 27.16 -10.30
C LYS A 166 -1.73 26.62 -11.61
N VAL A 167 -1.96 25.34 -11.90
CA VAL A 167 -1.48 24.66 -13.11
C VAL A 167 -2.68 24.21 -13.90
N ALA A 168 -2.80 24.65 -15.15
CA ALA A 168 -3.93 24.28 -16.00
C ALA A 168 -3.86 22.83 -16.44
N GLY A 169 -5.01 22.15 -16.44
CA GLY A 169 -5.18 20.78 -16.91
C GLY A 169 -5.53 19.78 -15.84
N ASN A 170 -5.59 18.51 -16.24
CA ASN A 170 -5.93 17.39 -15.33
C ASN A 170 -4.75 16.98 -14.46
N MET A 171 -5.00 16.77 -13.16
CA MET A 171 -3.99 16.43 -12.17
C MET A 171 -3.14 15.22 -12.58
N THR A 172 -3.76 14.13 -13.07
CA THR A 172 -3.04 12.92 -13.47
C THR A 172 -2.05 13.20 -14.59
N GLU A 173 -2.44 14.01 -15.58
CA GLU A 173 -1.58 14.41 -16.70
C GLU A 173 -0.46 15.36 -16.26
N ILE A 174 -0.75 16.30 -15.35
CA ILE A 174 0.25 17.21 -14.77
C ILE A 174 1.34 16.41 -14.04
N LEU A 175 0.93 15.48 -13.15
CA LEU A 175 1.88 14.65 -12.40
C LEU A 175 2.70 13.75 -13.33
N THR A 176 2.10 13.25 -14.40
CA THR A 176 2.80 12.46 -15.44
C THR A 176 3.86 13.28 -16.15
N GLY A 177 3.50 14.47 -16.60
CA GLY A 177 4.42 15.39 -17.29
C GLY A 177 5.61 15.80 -16.42
N GLU A 178 5.39 16.10 -15.13
CA GLU A 178 6.47 16.39 -14.18
C GLU A 178 7.35 15.17 -13.94
N SER A 179 6.78 13.97 -13.87
CA SER A 179 7.52 12.71 -13.67
C SER A 179 8.41 12.36 -14.86
N THR A 180 7.91 12.47 -16.08
CA THR A 180 8.71 12.23 -17.30
C THR A 180 9.80 13.28 -17.47
N ARG A 181 9.54 14.54 -17.10
CA ARG A 181 10.55 15.59 -17.07
C ARG A 181 11.65 15.25 -16.07
N PHE A 182 11.29 14.88 -14.83
CA PHE A 182 12.25 14.49 -13.80
C PHE A 182 13.17 13.35 -14.26
N ILE A 183 12.62 12.31 -14.92
CA ILE A 183 13.42 11.21 -15.49
C ILE A 183 14.40 11.72 -16.52
N ARG A 184 13.97 12.56 -17.47
CA ARG A 184 14.82 13.10 -18.54
C ARG A 184 15.96 13.96 -18.00
N ASP A 185 15.67 14.81 -16.99
CA ASP A 185 16.61 15.74 -16.39
C ASP A 185 17.66 15.03 -15.49
N ASN A 186 17.34 13.85 -14.96
CA ASN A 186 18.21 13.11 -14.05
C ASN A 186 18.78 11.81 -14.66
N ALA A 187 18.64 11.58 -15.96
CA ALA A 187 19.04 10.34 -16.64
C ALA A 187 20.54 9.97 -16.51
N SER A 188 21.39 10.93 -16.18
CA SER A 188 22.85 10.74 -16.01
C SER A 188 23.28 10.37 -14.59
N SER A 189 22.37 10.33 -13.63
CA SER A 189 22.64 10.08 -12.21
C SER A 189 21.68 9.04 -11.67
N PRO A 190 22.03 8.26 -10.64
CA PRO A 190 21.08 7.41 -9.97
C PRO A 190 19.96 8.25 -9.34
N PHE A 191 18.73 7.90 -9.57
CA PHE A 191 17.58 8.65 -9.06
C PHE A 191 16.52 7.76 -8.41
N LEU A 192 15.73 8.37 -7.52
CA LEU A 192 14.44 7.91 -7.06
C LEU A 192 13.37 8.86 -7.59
N LEU A 193 12.42 8.34 -8.35
CA LEU A 193 11.14 9.00 -8.61
C LEU A 193 10.07 8.35 -7.72
N TYR A 194 9.43 9.15 -6.86
CA TYR A 194 8.24 8.76 -6.11
C TYR A 194 7.04 9.50 -6.72
N LEU A 195 6.36 8.84 -7.68
CA LEU A 195 5.12 9.32 -8.29
C LEU A 195 3.93 8.85 -7.46
N SER A 196 3.19 9.79 -6.90
CA SER A 196 2.09 9.54 -5.98
C SER A 196 0.80 10.16 -6.53
N HIS A 197 0.03 9.39 -7.29
CA HIS A 197 -1.22 9.86 -7.88
C HIS A 197 -2.28 10.22 -6.83
N LYS A 198 -3.10 11.26 -7.14
CA LYS A 198 -4.40 11.48 -6.49
C LYS A 198 -5.44 10.48 -7.00
N ALA A 199 -5.38 10.10 -8.28
CA ALA A 199 -6.23 9.09 -8.87
C ALA A 199 -5.93 7.72 -8.20
N VAL A 200 -6.95 6.92 -7.88
CA VAL A 200 -8.35 7.08 -8.29
C VAL A 200 -9.27 7.50 -7.12
N HIS A 201 -8.82 8.40 -6.26
CA HIS A 201 -9.61 8.88 -5.13
C HIS A 201 -10.85 9.69 -5.59
N TYR A 202 -11.96 9.57 -4.86
CA TYR A 202 -13.16 10.38 -5.08
C TYR A 202 -12.88 11.91 -4.94
N PRO A 203 -13.56 12.79 -5.72
CA PRO A 203 -14.41 12.50 -6.88
C PRO A 203 -13.60 11.96 -8.06
N PHE A 204 -14.18 10.99 -8.79
CA PHE A 204 -13.48 10.30 -9.87
C PHE A 204 -13.52 11.16 -11.14
N HIS A 205 -12.39 11.78 -11.48
CA HIS A 205 -12.24 12.62 -12.68
C HIS A 205 -11.14 12.05 -13.57
N PRO A 206 -11.49 11.30 -14.61
CA PRO A 206 -10.53 10.79 -15.58
C PRO A 206 -9.99 11.93 -16.47
N ALA A 207 -8.89 11.66 -17.18
CA ALA A 207 -8.52 12.50 -18.30
C ALA A 207 -9.64 12.51 -19.35
N LYS A 208 -9.86 13.64 -20.01
CA LYS A 208 -11.00 13.88 -20.92
C LYS A 208 -11.21 12.78 -21.97
N ARG A 209 -10.13 12.21 -22.50
CA ARG A 209 -10.19 11.12 -23.48
C ARG A 209 -10.81 9.81 -22.96
N HIS A 210 -10.97 9.67 -21.65
CA HIS A 210 -11.51 8.47 -21.01
C HIS A 210 -12.94 8.66 -20.47
N GLU A 211 -13.52 9.85 -20.53
CA GLU A 211 -14.84 10.17 -19.95
C GLU A 211 -15.99 9.35 -20.53
N SER A 212 -15.88 8.91 -21.80
CA SER A 212 -16.91 8.09 -22.47
C SER A 212 -16.70 6.58 -22.31
N LEU A 213 -15.62 6.13 -21.67
CA LEU A 213 -15.40 4.71 -21.47
C LEU A 213 -16.50 4.09 -20.61
N PHE A 214 -16.89 2.86 -20.95
CA PHE A 214 -17.82 2.03 -20.18
C PHE A 214 -19.26 2.54 -20.10
N GLU A 215 -19.65 3.51 -20.94
CA GLU A 215 -21.06 3.94 -21.06
C GLU A 215 -21.96 2.74 -21.39
N GLY A 216 -23.11 2.66 -20.72
CA GLY A 216 -24.10 1.60 -20.91
C GLY A 216 -23.71 0.21 -20.43
N LYS A 217 -22.50 0.01 -19.89
CA LYS A 217 -22.13 -1.30 -19.31
C LYS A 217 -22.79 -1.50 -17.94
N PRO A 218 -23.34 -2.69 -17.66
CA PRO A 218 -23.89 -3.02 -16.34
C PRO A 218 -22.78 -3.11 -15.31
N VAL A 219 -22.97 -2.45 -14.16
CA VAL A 219 -22.00 -2.48 -13.06
C VAL A 219 -22.06 -3.82 -12.32
N PRO A 220 -20.93 -4.53 -12.13
CA PRO A 220 -20.86 -5.69 -11.27
C PRO A 220 -21.21 -5.33 -9.82
N LYS A 221 -22.17 -6.03 -9.22
CA LYS A 221 -22.58 -5.81 -7.83
C LYS A 221 -22.32 -7.09 -7.03
N PRO A 222 -21.56 -7.05 -5.93
CA PRO A 222 -21.32 -8.25 -5.11
C PRO A 222 -22.61 -8.72 -4.43
N ALA A 223 -22.75 -10.02 -4.22
CA ALA A 223 -23.93 -10.60 -3.58
C ALA A 223 -24.19 -10.04 -2.17
N SER A 224 -23.13 -9.69 -1.44
CA SER A 224 -23.18 -9.07 -0.11
C SER A 224 -23.64 -7.61 -0.12
N MET A 225 -23.82 -7.00 -1.29
CA MET A 225 -24.34 -5.63 -1.42
C MET A 225 -25.85 -5.59 -1.08
N LEU A 226 -26.57 -6.66 -1.36
CA LEU A 226 -28.00 -6.71 -1.11
C LEU A 226 -28.29 -6.81 0.40
N TYR A 227 -29.18 -5.93 0.89
CA TYR A 227 -29.60 -6.01 2.28
C TYR A 227 -30.40 -7.29 2.53
N LYS A 228 -29.95 -8.08 3.51
CA LYS A 228 -30.65 -9.25 4.06
C LYS A 228 -30.50 -9.19 5.57
N LYS A 229 -31.63 -9.07 6.28
CA LYS A 229 -31.65 -8.92 7.74
C LYS A 229 -30.85 -10.04 8.43
N GLU A 230 -31.07 -11.29 8.01
CA GLU A 230 -30.44 -12.47 8.57
C GLU A 230 -28.92 -12.45 8.42
N TYR A 231 -28.41 -11.79 7.37
CA TYR A 231 -26.98 -11.62 7.15
C TYR A 231 -26.40 -10.58 8.10
N TYR A 232 -27.08 -9.42 8.25
CA TYR A 232 -26.59 -8.34 9.13
C TYR A 232 -26.66 -8.70 10.61
N GLU A 233 -27.57 -9.59 11.03
CA GLU A 233 -27.63 -10.12 12.39
C GLU A 233 -26.35 -10.89 12.80
N HIS A 234 -25.53 -11.29 11.84
CA HIS A 234 -24.26 -11.98 12.03
C HIS A 234 -23.01 -11.09 11.88
N LEU A 235 -23.21 -9.81 11.60
CA LEU A 235 -22.16 -8.81 11.46
C LEU A 235 -22.16 -7.84 12.66
N PRO A 236 -21.05 -7.15 12.94
CA PRO A 236 -21.05 -6.05 13.91
C PRO A 236 -22.03 -4.96 13.47
N GLN A 237 -22.73 -4.35 14.42
CA GLN A 237 -23.71 -3.31 14.14
C GLN A 237 -23.17 -2.12 13.36
N TRP A 238 -21.87 -1.83 13.48
CA TRP A 238 -21.26 -0.74 12.75
C TRP A 238 -21.34 -0.94 11.22
N VAL A 239 -21.32 -2.17 10.73
CA VAL A 239 -21.43 -2.49 9.30
C VAL A 239 -22.77 -2.05 8.75
N GLU A 240 -23.87 -2.39 9.45
CA GLU A 240 -25.21 -1.96 9.06
C GLU A 240 -25.37 -0.42 9.15
N ARG A 241 -24.88 0.21 10.24
CA ARG A 241 -24.95 1.66 10.41
C ARG A 241 -24.17 2.39 9.32
N ARG A 242 -22.97 1.90 8.98
CA ARG A 242 -22.14 2.49 7.93
C ARG A 242 -22.79 2.35 6.55
N ARG A 243 -23.57 1.30 6.28
CA ARG A 243 -24.31 1.11 5.04
C ARG A 243 -25.17 2.32 4.66
N TYR A 244 -25.80 2.97 5.66
CA TYR A 244 -26.65 4.15 5.47
C TYR A 244 -25.88 5.48 5.49
N SER A 245 -24.59 5.44 5.73
CA SER A 245 -23.73 6.64 5.73
C SER A 245 -23.23 6.97 4.33
N ARG A 246 -22.54 8.12 4.21
CA ARG A 246 -21.85 8.51 2.97
C ARG A 246 -20.80 7.51 2.46
N HIS A 247 -20.41 6.54 3.26
CA HIS A 247 -19.44 5.48 2.96
C HIS A 247 -20.10 4.09 2.91
N GLY A 248 -21.39 4.07 2.63
CA GLY A 248 -22.17 2.88 2.38
C GLY A 248 -23.03 3.03 1.13
N VAL A 249 -23.55 1.92 0.63
CA VAL A 249 -24.28 1.89 -0.65
C VAL A 249 -25.57 2.71 -0.64
N ASP A 250 -26.24 2.84 0.52
CA ASP A 250 -27.54 3.52 0.63
C ASP A 250 -27.41 5.03 0.91
N GLY A 251 -26.24 5.51 1.35
CA GLY A 251 -25.95 6.94 1.57
C GLY A 251 -24.78 7.47 0.76
N LEU A 252 -24.44 6.79 -0.32
CA LEU A 252 -23.20 6.97 -1.07
C LEU A 252 -22.88 8.43 -1.37
N PHE A 253 -21.71 8.88 -0.91
CA PHE A 253 -21.18 10.24 -1.04
C PHE A 253 -22.18 11.36 -0.68
N GLY A 254 -23.13 11.07 0.23
CA GLY A 254 -24.19 12.03 0.59
C GLY A 254 -25.17 12.26 -0.56
N HIS A 255 -25.43 11.21 -1.37
CA HIS A 255 -26.31 11.23 -2.55
C HIS A 255 -25.85 12.16 -3.70
N THR A 256 -24.55 12.50 -3.76
CA THR A 256 -23.99 13.34 -4.83
C THR A 256 -23.63 12.55 -6.08
N ALA A 257 -23.60 11.22 -6.02
CA ALA A 257 -23.38 10.34 -7.16
C ALA A 257 -24.17 9.04 -7.01
N THR A 258 -24.54 8.42 -8.14
CA THR A 258 -25.06 7.06 -8.12
C THR A 258 -23.92 6.05 -7.97
N PHE A 259 -24.21 4.85 -7.49
CA PHE A 259 -23.23 3.78 -7.39
C PHE A 259 -22.62 3.45 -8.77
N ASP A 260 -23.46 3.39 -9.80
CA ASP A 260 -23.06 3.01 -11.14
C ASP A 260 -22.18 4.10 -11.80
N ASP A 261 -22.46 5.39 -11.58
CA ASP A 261 -21.64 6.49 -12.07
C ASP A 261 -20.31 6.56 -11.34
N ALA A 262 -20.32 6.38 -10.03
CA ALA A 262 -19.12 6.35 -9.22
C ALA A 262 -18.17 5.20 -9.63
N TYR A 263 -18.71 4.00 -9.81
CA TYR A 263 -17.95 2.83 -10.27
C TYR A 263 -17.36 3.04 -11.68
N ARG A 264 -18.15 3.66 -12.56
CA ARG A 264 -17.70 3.99 -13.92
C ARG A 264 -16.56 5.01 -13.88
N GLY A 265 -16.73 6.10 -13.15
CA GLY A 265 -15.69 7.13 -12.98
C GLY A 265 -14.40 6.59 -12.39
N TYR A 266 -14.50 5.65 -11.46
CA TYR A 266 -13.34 4.96 -10.90
C TYR A 266 -12.58 4.16 -11.97
N CYS A 267 -13.28 3.36 -12.78
CA CYS A 267 -12.66 2.60 -13.87
C CYS A 267 -12.06 3.51 -14.96
N GLN A 268 -12.73 4.62 -15.29
CA GLN A 268 -12.24 5.64 -16.23
C GLN A 268 -10.96 6.32 -15.69
N SER A 269 -10.92 6.61 -14.40
CA SER A 269 -9.73 7.20 -13.74
C SER A 269 -8.55 6.24 -13.73
N LEU A 270 -8.79 4.92 -13.61
CA LEU A 270 -7.76 3.89 -13.75
C LEU A 270 -7.14 3.85 -15.14
N ALA A 271 -7.92 4.07 -16.21
CA ALA A 271 -7.38 4.20 -17.55
C ALA A 271 -6.43 5.39 -17.68
N SER A 272 -6.71 6.51 -16.98
CA SER A 272 -5.80 7.66 -16.94
C SER A 272 -4.49 7.37 -16.19
N VAL A 273 -4.55 6.57 -15.12
CA VAL A 273 -3.35 6.10 -14.41
C VAL A 273 -2.54 5.15 -15.28
N ASP A 274 -3.21 4.29 -16.04
CA ASP A 274 -2.54 3.37 -16.98
C ASP A 274 -1.73 4.13 -18.04
N ASP A 275 -2.31 5.18 -18.62
CA ASP A 275 -1.58 6.07 -19.55
C ASP A 275 -0.33 6.66 -18.89
N SER A 276 -0.45 7.13 -17.64
CA SER A 276 0.68 7.68 -16.88
C SER A 276 1.81 6.66 -16.71
N ILE A 277 1.50 5.41 -16.42
CA ILE A 277 2.48 4.33 -16.34
C ILE A 277 3.19 4.15 -17.69
N GLY A 278 2.44 4.18 -18.79
CA GLY A 278 2.97 4.08 -20.14
C GLY A 278 3.97 5.19 -20.47
N GLU A 279 3.62 6.43 -20.15
CA GLU A 279 4.49 7.60 -20.34
C GLU A 279 5.78 7.53 -19.51
N VAL A 280 5.68 7.09 -18.23
CA VAL A 280 6.86 6.88 -17.38
C VAL A 280 7.78 5.80 -17.95
N MET A 281 7.22 4.65 -18.37
CA MET A 281 7.99 3.59 -19.00
C MET A 281 8.64 4.06 -20.30
N HIS A 282 7.91 4.82 -21.13
CA HIS A 282 8.42 5.38 -22.37
C HIS A 282 9.60 6.35 -22.14
N ALA A 283 9.49 7.25 -21.13
CA ALA A 283 10.59 8.15 -20.78
C ALA A 283 11.86 7.39 -20.34
N LEU A 284 11.71 6.26 -19.64
CA LEU A 284 12.83 5.38 -19.28
C LEU A 284 13.42 4.69 -20.52
N GLU A 285 12.58 4.25 -21.48
CA GLU A 285 13.02 3.65 -22.76
C GLU A 285 13.80 4.63 -23.63
N GLU A 286 13.30 5.87 -23.79
CA GLU A 286 13.99 6.95 -24.51
C GLU A 286 15.42 7.17 -24.00
N LYS A 287 15.60 7.04 -22.68
CA LYS A 287 16.91 7.18 -22.02
C LYS A 287 17.69 5.86 -21.91
N ARG A 288 17.15 4.74 -22.39
CA ARG A 288 17.72 3.39 -22.30
C ARG A 288 17.97 2.95 -20.84
N LEU A 289 17.05 3.34 -19.94
CA LEU A 289 17.15 3.06 -18.51
C LEU A 289 16.14 2.00 -18.02
N LEU A 290 15.16 1.61 -18.83
CA LEU A 290 14.05 0.74 -18.39
C LEU A 290 14.53 -0.60 -17.81
N ASN A 291 15.53 -1.22 -18.43
CA ASN A 291 16.00 -2.55 -18.02
C ASN A 291 16.68 -2.55 -16.65
N ASP A 292 17.40 -1.46 -16.32
CA ASP A 292 18.16 -1.28 -15.07
C ASP A 292 17.40 -0.43 -14.04
N THR A 293 16.16 -0.08 -14.28
CA THR A 293 15.30 0.66 -13.34
C THR A 293 14.36 -0.31 -12.63
N LEU A 294 14.39 -0.32 -11.29
CA LEU A 294 13.36 -0.98 -10.51
C LEU A 294 12.11 -0.10 -10.46
N ILE A 295 11.07 -0.50 -11.14
CA ILE A 295 9.73 0.09 -11.04
C ILE A 295 8.92 -0.76 -10.07
N VAL A 296 8.36 -0.15 -9.01
CA VAL A 296 7.34 -0.77 -8.16
C VAL A 296 6.06 0.02 -8.27
N TYR A 297 4.99 -0.67 -8.63
CA TYR A 297 3.64 -0.14 -8.70
C TYR A 297 2.78 -0.73 -7.59
N MET A 298 2.01 0.10 -6.85
CA MET A 298 1.01 -0.38 -5.90
C MET A 298 -0.10 0.65 -5.62
N GLY A 299 -1.19 0.19 -5.00
CA GLY A 299 -2.19 1.05 -4.35
C GLY A 299 -1.82 1.39 -2.91
N ASP A 300 -2.19 2.59 -2.42
CA ASP A 300 -1.97 2.95 -1.01
C ASP A 300 -2.97 2.27 -0.06
N ASN A 301 -4.14 1.93 -0.54
CA ASN A 301 -5.12 1.03 0.06
C ASN A 301 -6.06 0.49 -1.04
N GLY A 302 -6.80 -0.56 -0.70
CA GLY A 302 -7.86 -1.08 -1.54
C GLY A 302 -9.15 -0.26 -1.42
N TYR A 303 -10.26 -0.80 -1.94
CA TYR A 303 -11.54 -0.12 -1.96
C TYR A 303 -12.71 -1.12 -1.96
N LEU A 304 -13.71 -0.89 -1.14
CA LEU A 304 -14.96 -1.65 -1.12
C LEU A 304 -15.93 -1.07 -2.16
N TRP A 305 -16.42 -1.91 -3.04
CA TRP A 305 -17.43 -1.58 -4.04
C TRP A 305 -18.72 -2.35 -3.82
N GLY A 306 -19.33 -2.15 -2.64
CA GLY A 306 -20.63 -2.73 -2.25
C GLY A 306 -20.51 -3.99 -1.41
N GLU A 307 -19.33 -4.57 -1.21
CA GLU A 307 -19.17 -5.70 -0.31
C GLU A 307 -19.67 -5.34 1.10
N HIS A 308 -20.50 -6.19 1.67
CA HIS A 308 -21.19 -6.00 2.96
C HIS A 308 -22.05 -4.72 3.01
N GLY A 309 -22.43 -4.16 1.85
CA GLY A 309 -23.13 -2.87 1.76
C GLY A 309 -22.22 -1.66 1.99
N LEU A 310 -20.92 -1.84 2.03
CA LEU A 310 -19.93 -0.80 2.28
C LEU A 310 -19.32 -0.26 0.98
N VAL A 311 -18.91 0.99 1.02
CA VAL A 311 -18.09 1.64 0.00
C VAL A 311 -16.92 2.33 0.69
N ASP A 312 -15.84 2.65 -0.07
CA ASP A 312 -14.64 3.25 0.49
C ASP A 312 -13.73 2.21 1.17
N LYS A 313 -12.91 2.58 2.06
CA LYS A 313 -11.89 1.85 2.80
C LYS A 313 -12.18 1.84 4.31
N ARG A 314 -11.19 1.78 5.20
CA ARG A 314 -11.36 1.80 6.66
C ARG A 314 -11.99 0.54 7.24
N ALA A 315 -11.73 -0.59 6.62
CA ALA A 315 -12.17 -1.89 7.10
C ALA A 315 -11.09 -2.93 6.81
N MET A 316 -11.05 -4.02 7.57
CA MET A 316 -10.06 -5.07 7.36
C MET A 316 -10.54 -6.17 6.39
N HIS A 317 -11.62 -5.90 5.66
CA HIS A 317 -12.09 -6.82 4.61
C HIS A 317 -11.14 -6.83 3.42
N GLU A 318 -10.99 -8.00 2.76
CA GLU A 318 -10.03 -8.21 1.67
C GLU A 318 -10.03 -7.08 0.61
N PRO A 319 -11.19 -6.62 0.08
CA PRO A 319 -11.18 -5.56 -0.92
C PRO A 319 -10.62 -4.23 -0.43
N SER A 320 -10.65 -3.96 0.87
CA SER A 320 -10.14 -2.75 1.49
C SER A 320 -8.64 -2.81 1.77
N ILE A 321 -8.11 -3.99 2.14
CA ILE A 321 -6.71 -4.15 2.55
C ILE A 321 -5.79 -4.69 1.45
N ARG A 322 -6.35 -5.37 0.42
CA ARG A 322 -5.55 -5.88 -0.71
C ARG A 322 -5.40 -4.84 -1.80
N VAL A 323 -4.17 -4.73 -2.28
CA VAL A 323 -3.77 -3.77 -3.30
C VAL A 323 -3.04 -4.48 -4.44
N PRO A 324 -3.07 -3.94 -5.67
CA PRO A 324 -2.14 -4.41 -6.69
C PRO A 324 -0.72 -4.11 -6.24
N MET A 325 0.20 -5.04 -6.48
CA MET A 325 1.63 -4.80 -6.28
C MET A 325 2.41 -5.55 -7.36
N ILE A 326 3.19 -4.78 -8.12
CA ILE A 326 3.98 -5.27 -9.25
C ILE A 326 5.38 -4.70 -9.14
N ALA A 327 6.41 -5.52 -9.30
CA ALA A 327 7.79 -5.07 -9.45
C ALA A 327 8.28 -5.41 -10.87
N HIS A 328 8.83 -4.42 -11.57
CA HIS A 328 9.38 -4.60 -12.92
C HIS A 328 10.83 -4.12 -12.94
N CYS A 329 11.73 -4.99 -13.29
CA CYS A 329 13.12 -4.70 -13.59
C CYS A 329 13.71 -5.91 -14.32
N PRO A 330 13.85 -5.88 -15.67
CA PRO A 330 14.34 -7.01 -16.45
C PRO A 330 15.71 -7.55 -15.99
N ASP A 331 16.57 -6.69 -15.46
CA ASP A 331 17.88 -7.10 -14.92
C ASP A 331 17.80 -7.83 -13.55
N LEU A 332 16.65 -7.76 -12.87
CA LEU A 332 16.44 -8.42 -11.56
C LEU A 332 15.49 -9.61 -11.62
N PHE A 333 14.49 -9.55 -12.47
CA PHE A 333 13.38 -10.48 -12.45
C PHE A 333 13.12 -11.10 -13.83
N ALA A 334 12.80 -12.38 -13.83
CA ALA A 334 12.24 -13.01 -15.02
C ALA A 334 10.82 -12.45 -15.28
N ALA A 335 10.49 -12.29 -16.56
CA ALA A 335 9.18 -11.82 -16.98
C ALA A 335 8.06 -12.79 -16.55
N GLY A 336 6.89 -12.25 -16.20
CA GLY A 336 5.69 -13.00 -15.84
C GLY A 336 5.76 -13.76 -14.52
N GLY A 337 6.70 -13.38 -13.62
CA GLY A 337 6.83 -13.96 -12.29
C GLY A 337 5.56 -13.75 -11.45
N LYS A 338 5.20 -14.76 -10.64
CA LYS A 338 4.07 -14.68 -9.69
C LYS A 338 4.54 -15.14 -8.32
N VAL A 339 4.19 -14.37 -7.30
CA VAL A 339 4.57 -14.61 -5.90
C VAL A 339 3.32 -14.74 -5.05
N ASP A 340 3.23 -15.86 -4.32
CA ASP A 340 2.13 -16.15 -3.40
C ASP A 340 2.40 -15.69 -1.95
N GLY A 341 3.66 -15.43 -1.59
CA GLY A 341 4.02 -14.94 -0.25
C GLY A 341 3.43 -13.56 0.03
N MET A 342 3.06 -13.31 1.30
CA MET A 342 2.46 -12.04 1.73
C MET A 342 3.44 -10.88 1.58
N ALA A 343 3.15 -9.93 0.70
CA ALA A 343 3.84 -8.65 0.58
C ALA A 343 3.05 -7.55 1.32
N LEU A 344 3.73 -6.63 1.96
CA LEU A 344 3.09 -5.55 2.71
C LEU A 344 3.57 -4.19 2.19
N ASN A 345 2.75 -3.16 2.38
CA ASN A 345 3.12 -1.77 2.08
C ASN A 345 4.41 -1.33 2.80
N LEU A 346 4.65 -1.81 4.02
CA LEU A 346 5.87 -1.52 4.78
C LEU A 346 7.14 -2.23 4.24
N ASP A 347 7.02 -3.11 3.26
CA ASP A 347 8.15 -3.75 2.59
C ASP A 347 8.80 -2.87 1.49
N ILE A 348 8.11 -1.81 1.07
CA ILE A 348 8.57 -0.93 -0.01
C ILE A 348 9.87 -0.24 0.34
N GLY A 349 9.95 0.40 1.52
CA GLY A 349 11.18 1.05 1.97
C GLY A 349 12.39 0.11 1.96
N PRO A 350 12.36 -1.03 2.67
CA PRO A 350 13.42 -2.04 2.62
C PRO A 350 13.79 -2.52 1.21
N THR A 351 12.79 -2.69 0.32
CA THR A 351 13.01 -3.12 -1.06
C THR A 351 13.78 -2.08 -1.87
N MET A 352 13.39 -0.82 -1.77
CA MET A 352 14.07 0.29 -2.46
C MET A 352 15.50 0.48 -1.97
N LEU A 353 15.72 0.38 -0.66
CA LEU A 353 17.05 0.48 -0.05
C LEU A 353 17.96 -0.67 -0.50
N GLU A 354 17.48 -1.93 -0.44
CA GLU A 354 18.27 -3.07 -0.88
C GLU A 354 18.61 -3.00 -2.37
N ALA A 355 17.64 -2.61 -3.22
CA ALA A 355 17.87 -2.44 -4.67
C ALA A 355 18.91 -1.36 -4.98
N ALA A 356 19.05 -0.38 -4.09
CA ALA A 356 20.06 0.69 -4.16
C ALA A 356 21.43 0.31 -3.55
N GLY A 357 21.53 -0.83 -2.87
CA GLY A 357 22.70 -1.20 -2.08
C GLY A 357 22.86 -0.35 -0.81
N VAL A 358 21.78 0.20 -0.29
CA VAL A 358 21.75 1.02 0.93
C VAL A 358 21.31 0.15 2.10
N PRO A 359 22.00 0.20 3.26
CA PRO A 359 21.60 -0.57 4.43
C PRO A 359 20.16 -0.27 4.88
N VAL A 360 19.40 -1.31 5.20
CA VAL A 360 18.05 -1.20 5.76
C VAL A 360 18.17 -1.01 7.28
N PRO A 361 17.59 0.06 7.86
CA PRO A 361 17.60 0.26 9.31
C PRO A 361 16.82 -0.83 10.06
N ASP A 362 17.33 -1.23 11.24
CA ASP A 362 16.68 -2.22 12.12
C ASP A 362 15.28 -1.78 12.60
N ALA A 363 15.02 -0.46 12.62
CA ALA A 363 13.72 0.09 12.98
C ALA A 363 12.62 -0.17 11.93
N MET A 364 12.96 -0.60 10.72
CA MET A 364 11.99 -0.98 9.71
C MET A 364 11.48 -2.40 9.98
N HIS A 365 10.18 -2.55 10.17
CA HIS A 365 9.51 -3.85 10.37
C HIS A 365 9.32 -4.62 9.06
N GLY A 366 9.37 -3.91 7.94
CA GLY A 366 9.29 -4.46 6.59
C GLY A 366 10.49 -5.31 6.23
N ARG A 367 10.33 -6.09 5.18
CA ARG A 367 11.38 -6.94 4.60
C ARG A 367 11.48 -6.70 3.11
N SER A 368 12.68 -6.70 2.56
CA SER A 368 12.83 -6.54 1.12
C SER A 368 12.14 -7.65 0.33
N LEU A 369 11.37 -7.24 -0.66
CA LEU A 369 10.67 -8.12 -1.60
C LEU A 369 11.59 -8.76 -2.64
N LEU A 370 12.83 -8.29 -2.80
CA LEU A 370 13.77 -8.82 -3.81
C LEU A 370 14.05 -10.31 -3.59
N GLY A 371 14.27 -10.71 -2.33
CA GLY A 371 14.46 -12.12 -1.99
C GLY A 371 13.21 -12.96 -2.24
N LEU A 372 12.04 -12.41 -1.97
CA LEU A 372 10.75 -13.08 -2.21
C LEU A 372 10.48 -13.23 -3.70
N ALA A 373 10.69 -12.18 -4.49
CA ALA A 373 10.49 -12.15 -5.95
C ALA A 373 11.44 -13.11 -6.69
N SER A 374 12.67 -13.28 -6.20
CA SER A 374 13.65 -14.20 -6.78
C SER A 374 13.53 -15.64 -6.28
N GLY A 375 12.55 -15.95 -5.43
CA GLY A 375 12.39 -17.28 -4.81
C GLY A 375 13.49 -17.67 -3.80
N LYS A 376 14.32 -16.71 -3.39
CA LYS A 376 15.44 -16.94 -2.45
C LYS A 376 15.05 -16.71 -0.98
N ALA A 377 13.91 -16.05 -0.73
CA ALA A 377 13.47 -15.77 0.63
C ALA A 377 13.14 -17.09 1.37
N ARG A 378 13.73 -17.27 2.56
CA ARG A 378 13.41 -18.35 3.49
C ARG A 378 12.68 -17.76 4.70
N ASN A 379 11.82 -18.56 5.33
CA ASN A 379 11.08 -18.14 6.53
C ASN A 379 10.32 -16.81 6.34
N TRP A 380 9.62 -16.69 5.20
CA TRP A 380 8.81 -15.53 4.94
C TRP A 380 7.60 -15.47 5.87
N ARG A 381 7.08 -14.25 6.09
CA ARG A 381 5.91 -14.07 6.96
C ARG A 381 4.68 -14.83 6.45
N LYS A 382 3.84 -15.26 7.39
CA LYS A 382 2.56 -15.93 7.14
C LYS A 382 1.39 -15.15 7.73
N ASP A 383 1.68 -14.01 8.34
CA ASP A 383 0.71 -13.15 9.03
C ASP A 383 1.21 -11.71 9.13
N PHE A 384 0.27 -10.82 9.40
CA PHE A 384 0.54 -9.42 9.73
C PHE A 384 -0.57 -8.83 10.58
N VAL A 385 -0.26 -7.75 11.30
CA VAL A 385 -1.22 -6.96 12.08
C VAL A 385 -1.82 -5.88 11.19
N TYR A 386 -3.13 -5.72 11.28
CA TYR A 386 -3.88 -4.61 10.71
C TYR A 386 -4.32 -3.67 11.82
N GLU A 387 -4.22 -2.35 11.59
CA GLU A 387 -4.62 -1.30 12.52
C GLU A 387 -5.39 -0.21 11.80
N TYR A 388 -6.45 0.27 12.43
CA TYR A 388 -7.20 1.45 12.03
C TYR A 388 -7.68 2.15 13.29
N GLU A 389 -7.43 3.46 13.41
CA GLU A 389 -7.94 4.28 14.50
C GLU A 389 -9.22 5.00 14.09
N TRP A 390 -10.14 5.13 15.04
CA TRP A 390 -11.39 5.84 14.83
C TRP A 390 -11.15 7.31 14.43
N GLU A 391 -11.92 7.79 13.45
CA GLU A 391 -11.86 9.17 12.97
C GLU A 391 -13.21 9.86 13.24
N GLN A 392 -13.19 11.11 13.71
CA GLN A 392 -14.40 11.89 14.01
C GLN A 392 -15.31 12.06 12.79
N ASP A 393 -14.74 12.25 11.61
CA ASP A 393 -15.48 12.41 10.36
C ASP A 393 -16.08 11.10 9.83
N TYR A 394 -15.71 9.96 10.44
CA TYR A 394 -16.15 8.61 10.08
C TYR A 394 -16.68 7.84 11.29
N PRO A 395 -17.66 8.41 12.03
CA PRO A 395 -18.03 7.96 13.38
C PRO A 395 -18.57 6.53 13.46
N TYR A 396 -19.02 5.98 12.33
CA TYR A 396 -19.56 4.62 12.27
C TYR A 396 -18.49 3.54 12.13
N THR A 397 -17.25 3.88 11.80
CA THR A 397 -16.18 2.89 11.71
C THR A 397 -15.38 2.89 13.00
N PRO A 398 -15.36 1.77 13.75
CA PRO A 398 -14.64 1.69 15.03
C PRO A 398 -13.13 1.60 14.82
N THR A 399 -12.36 1.80 15.88
CA THR A 399 -10.96 1.37 15.94
C THR A 399 -10.88 -0.14 15.76
N ILE A 400 -10.04 -0.59 14.83
CA ILE A 400 -9.87 -1.99 14.46
C ILE A 400 -8.42 -2.40 14.75
N THR A 401 -8.25 -3.52 15.46
CA THR A 401 -6.97 -4.23 15.53
C THR A 401 -7.21 -5.67 15.08
N GLY A 402 -6.47 -6.13 14.09
CA GLY A 402 -6.71 -7.46 13.54
C GLY A 402 -5.46 -8.21 13.15
N LEU A 403 -5.62 -9.50 12.92
CA LEU A 403 -4.59 -10.39 12.43
C LEU A 403 -5.04 -11.03 11.12
N ARG A 404 -4.26 -10.86 10.07
CA ARG A 404 -4.44 -11.56 8.81
C ARG A 404 -3.35 -12.63 8.67
N THR A 405 -3.76 -13.89 8.64
CA THR A 405 -2.87 -15.03 8.36
C THR A 405 -3.08 -15.53 6.93
N GLU A 406 -2.33 -16.52 6.45
CA GLU A 406 -2.56 -17.14 5.13
C GLU A 406 -3.99 -17.71 5.01
N GLN A 407 -4.62 -18.12 6.10
CA GLN A 407 -5.93 -18.76 6.10
C GLN A 407 -7.04 -17.90 6.73
N HIS A 408 -6.74 -17.10 7.75
CA HIS A 408 -7.77 -16.43 8.55
C HIS A 408 -7.62 -14.91 8.52
N SER A 409 -8.76 -14.23 8.59
CA SER A 409 -8.88 -12.81 8.90
C SER A 409 -9.63 -12.67 10.21
N PHE A 410 -8.96 -12.17 11.26
CA PHE A 410 -9.50 -12.00 12.60
C PHE A 410 -9.51 -10.53 12.97
N MET A 411 -10.69 -9.97 13.25
CA MET A 411 -10.92 -8.54 13.49
C MET A 411 -11.51 -8.32 14.88
N GLN A 412 -10.88 -7.44 15.65
CA GLN A 412 -11.36 -7.00 16.95
C GLN A 412 -11.63 -5.50 16.93
N TYR A 413 -12.71 -5.08 17.55
CA TYR A 413 -13.19 -3.70 17.59
C TYR A 413 -13.04 -3.13 18.98
N GLN A 414 -12.44 -1.94 19.08
CA GLN A 414 -12.29 -1.24 20.34
C GLN A 414 -13.43 -0.23 20.53
N GLY A 415 -13.98 -0.16 21.74
CA GLY A 415 -15.07 0.77 22.07
C GLY A 415 -16.46 0.33 21.60
N ILE A 416 -16.58 -0.76 20.89
CA ILE A 416 -17.86 -1.38 20.49
C ILE A 416 -17.92 -2.78 21.08
N TRP A 417 -18.89 -2.99 21.97
CA TRP A 417 -19.11 -4.26 22.69
C TRP A 417 -20.20 -5.07 22.00
N ASP A 418 -19.89 -5.49 20.81
CA ASP A 418 -20.81 -6.22 19.97
C ASP A 418 -20.22 -7.60 19.64
N ILE A 419 -19.86 -7.84 18.41
CA ILE A 419 -19.24 -9.08 17.97
C ILE A 419 -17.91 -8.78 17.24
N SER A 420 -16.96 -9.69 17.39
CA SER A 420 -15.75 -9.72 16.56
C SER A 420 -16.04 -10.42 15.23
N GLU A 421 -15.12 -10.32 14.29
CA GLU A 421 -15.22 -11.06 13.04
C GLU A 421 -14.05 -12.02 12.87
N LEU A 422 -14.33 -13.24 12.41
CA LEU A 422 -13.35 -14.25 12.06
C LEU A 422 -13.82 -14.97 10.80
N TYR A 423 -12.95 -14.98 9.79
CA TYR A 423 -13.23 -15.62 8.50
C TYR A 423 -12.12 -16.58 8.10
N ASP A 424 -12.49 -17.73 7.52
CA ASP A 424 -11.56 -18.61 6.79
C ASP A 424 -11.51 -18.16 5.33
N ILE A 425 -10.48 -17.39 4.98
CA ILE A 425 -10.36 -16.74 3.66
C ILE A 425 -10.17 -17.74 2.51
N GLN A 426 -9.69 -18.93 2.80
CA GLN A 426 -9.53 -19.97 1.77
C GLN A 426 -10.85 -20.61 1.39
N LYS A 427 -11.76 -20.78 2.36
CA LYS A 427 -13.09 -21.37 2.15
C LYS A 427 -14.15 -20.31 1.86
N ASP A 428 -13.97 -19.12 2.38
CA ASP A 428 -14.90 -17.99 2.30
C ASP A 428 -14.16 -16.71 1.90
N PRO A 429 -13.69 -16.60 0.66
CA PRO A 429 -12.96 -15.43 0.18
C PRO A 429 -13.81 -14.14 0.16
N GLY A 430 -15.13 -14.29 0.15
CA GLY A 430 -16.10 -13.18 0.22
C GLY A 430 -16.38 -12.71 1.65
N GLN A 431 -15.84 -13.38 2.67
CA GLN A 431 -16.04 -13.07 4.09
C GLN A 431 -17.52 -12.98 4.49
N MET A 432 -18.32 -13.95 4.00
CA MET A 432 -19.76 -14.01 4.21
C MET A 432 -20.17 -14.76 5.47
N ASN A 433 -19.32 -15.64 5.99
CA ASN A 433 -19.63 -16.51 7.11
C ASN A 433 -18.70 -16.22 8.30
N ASN A 434 -19.13 -15.30 9.17
CA ASN A 434 -18.41 -14.97 10.39
C ASN A 434 -18.43 -16.17 11.36
N LEU A 435 -17.29 -16.78 11.61
CA LEU A 435 -17.10 -17.99 12.44
C LEU A 435 -17.35 -17.73 13.94
N VAL A 436 -17.41 -16.48 14.37
CA VAL A 436 -17.66 -16.06 15.77
C VAL A 436 -18.91 -15.20 15.93
N ARG A 437 -19.84 -15.27 14.96
CA ARG A 437 -21.08 -14.48 14.93
C ARG A 437 -21.99 -14.67 16.14
N ASP A 438 -21.92 -15.82 16.80
CA ASP A 438 -22.68 -16.19 18.00
C ASP A 438 -21.97 -15.82 19.30
N ILE A 439 -20.76 -15.29 19.21
CA ILE A 439 -19.91 -14.96 20.37
C ILE A 439 -20.07 -13.47 20.68
N ARG A 440 -20.69 -13.18 21.81
CA ARG A 440 -20.77 -11.82 22.33
C ARG A 440 -19.47 -11.42 23.02
N VAL A 441 -19.07 -10.20 22.77
CA VAL A 441 -17.94 -9.60 23.47
C VAL A 441 -18.47 -9.03 24.79
N SER A 442 -17.85 -9.37 25.90
CA SER A 442 -18.13 -8.81 27.20
C SER A 442 -17.00 -7.91 27.67
N HIS A 443 -17.34 -6.93 28.49
CA HIS A 443 -16.40 -6.00 29.05
C HIS A 443 -16.37 -6.15 30.57
N GLU A 444 -15.32 -6.74 31.10
CA GLU A 444 -15.10 -6.90 32.52
C GLU A 444 -13.86 -6.14 32.99
N ARG A 445 -14.03 -5.19 33.91
CA ARG A 445 -12.92 -4.42 34.51
C ARG A 445 -11.98 -3.79 33.49
N GLY A 446 -12.51 -3.18 32.44
CA GLY A 446 -11.72 -2.56 31.39
C GLY A 446 -11.11 -3.54 30.36
N ARG A 447 -11.50 -4.82 30.37
CA ARG A 447 -10.98 -5.81 29.44
C ARG A 447 -12.08 -6.35 28.54
N LEU A 448 -11.82 -6.34 27.24
CA LEU A 448 -12.64 -7.06 26.28
C LEU A 448 -12.41 -8.58 26.44
N SER A 449 -13.49 -9.32 26.56
CA SER A 449 -13.45 -10.78 26.67
C SER A 449 -14.43 -11.40 25.68
N MET A 450 -13.97 -12.40 24.94
CA MET A 450 -14.80 -13.24 24.07
C MET A 450 -15.06 -14.55 24.79
N ASN A 451 -16.32 -14.79 25.18
CA ASN A 451 -16.71 -16.03 25.86
C ASN A 451 -16.94 -17.16 24.85
N VAL A 452 -15.88 -17.59 24.17
CA VAL A 452 -15.93 -18.69 23.22
C VAL A 452 -16.06 -20.02 23.97
N PRO A 453 -17.08 -20.86 23.72
CA PRO A 453 -17.21 -22.18 24.34
C PRO A 453 -15.98 -23.06 24.06
N ALA A 454 -15.63 -23.93 25.02
CA ALA A 454 -14.51 -24.84 24.87
C ALA A 454 -14.66 -25.71 23.60
N GLY A 455 -13.53 -25.96 22.92
CA GLY A 455 -13.49 -26.71 21.67
C GLY A 455 -12.51 -26.12 20.66
N GLU A 456 -12.51 -26.62 19.43
CA GLU A 456 -11.59 -26.23 18.36
C GLU A 456 -11.66 -24.74 18.05
N ARG A 457 -12.89 -24.16 18.02
CA ARG A 457 -13.10 -22.74 17.78
C ARG A 457 -12.42 -21.86 18.83
N LYS A 458 -12.47 -22.25 20.12
CA LYS A 458 -11.77 -21.54 21.18
C LYS A 458 -10.25 -21.62 21.01
N GLN A 459 -9.73 -22.81 20.70
CA GLN A 459 -8.29 -22.98 20.45
C GLN A 459 -7.83 -22.10 19.28
N LEU A 460 -8.59 -22.01 18.21
CA LEU A 460 -8.30 -21.14 17.07
C LEU A 460 -8.27 -19.67 17.50
N VAL A 461 -9.32 -19.16 18.16
CA VAL A 461 -9.38 -17.78 18.62
C VAL A 461 -8.24 -17.44 19.57
N ASP A 462 -7.97 -18.29 20.55
CA ASP A 462 -6.87 -18.11 21.52
C ASP A 462 -5.50 -18.05 20.80
N SER A 463 -5.31 -18.90 19.78
CA SER A 463 -4.06 -18.92 19.00
C SER A 463 -3.87 -17.64 18.17
N LEU A 464 -4.93 -17.15 17.52
CA LEU A 464 -4.92 -15.91 16.75
C LEU A 464 -4.69 -14.69 17.65
N GLN A 465 -5.35 -14.62 18.80
CA GLN A 465 -5.13 -13.57 19.80
C GLN A 465 -3.70 -13.57 20.32
N THR A 466 -3.17 -14.75 20.65
CA THR A 466 -1.79 -14.90 21.12
C THR A 466 -0.80 -14.42 20.05
N ARG A 467 -1.03 -14.80 18.79
CA ARG A 467 -0.18 -14.38 17.68
C ARG A 467 -0.23 -12.88 17.42
N LEU A 468 -1.42 -12.28 17.45
CA LEU A 468 -1.60 -10.83 17.36
C LEU A 468 -0.79 -10.09 18.43
N GLN A 469 -0.88 -10.53 19.68
CA GLN A 469 -0.14 -9.95 20.81
C GLN A 469 1.38 -10.07 20.63
N GLN A 470 1.85 -11.22 20.13
CA GLN A 470 3.27 -11.43 19.86
C GLN A 470 3.82 -10.46 18.82
N ILE A 471 3.10 -10.25 17.71
CA ILE A 471 3.55 -9.32 16.66
C ILE A 471 3.58 -7.89 17.22
N LEU A 472 2.51 -7.43 17.88
CA LEU A 472 2.47 -6.12 18.51
C LEU A 472 3.65 -5.92 19.47
N ALA A 473 3.91 -6.88 20.37
CA ALA A 473 5.04 -6.80 21.30
C ALA A 473 6.40 -6.72 20.61
N LEU A 474 6.58 -7.47 19.51
CA LEU A 474 7.85 -7.50 18.75
C LEU A 474 8.08 -6.21 17.93
N THR A 475 7.01 -5.49 17.60
CA THR A 475 7.08 -4.28 16.76
C THR A 475 6.87 -2.99 17.56
N GLY A 476 6.86 -3.07 18.91
CA GLY A 476 6.72 -1.92 19.80
C GLY A 476 5.28 -1.43 19.99
N GLY A 477 4.29 -2.19 19.52
CA GLY A 477 2.87 -1.93 19.78
C GLY A 477 2.43 -2.36 21.17
N ASP A 478 1.27 -1.88 21.62
CA ASP A 478 0.69 -2.32 22.89
C ASP A 478 -0.09 -3.62 22.73
N PRO A 479 0.38 -4.74 23.30
CA PRO A 479 -0.31 -6.03 23.22
C PRO A 479 -1.74 -5.99 23.80
N ARG A 480 -2.04 -5.00 24.67
CA ARG A 480 -3.36 -4.82 25.29
C ARG A 480 -4.41 -4.33 24.28
N ARG A 481 -4.00 -3.70 23.18
CA ARG A 481 -4.89 -3.35 22.05
C ARG A 481 -5.60 -4.56 21.42
N SER A 482 -5.12 -5.76 21.67
CA SER A 482 -5.71 -7.02 21.20
C SER A 482 -6.84 -7.54 22.09
N GLY A 483 -7.61 -6.69 22.76
CA GLY A 483 -8.77 -7.09 23.57
C GLY A 483 -8.47 -7.47 25.03
N LYS A 484 -7.22 -7.31 25.50
CA LYS A 484 -6.88 -7.35 26.93
C LYS A 484 -6.62 -5.93 27.42
N GLY A 485 -7.71 -5.13 27.50
CA GLY A 485 -7.82 -3.84 28.16
C GLY A 485 -6.56 -3.00 28.36
N SER A 486 -6.43 -1.89 27.63
CA SER A 486 -5.72 -0.75 28.19
C SER A 486 -6.64 -0.11 29.23
N GLU A 487 -6.22 -0.09 30.49
CA GLU A 487 -6.78 0.82 31.45
C GLU A 487 -6.64 2.25 30.92
N GLY A 488 -7.74 2.97 31.04
CA GLY A 488 -8.05 4.30 30.65
C GLY A 488 -6.93 5.29 30.48
N ASP A 489 -7.27 6.30 29.94
CA ASP A 489 -6.92 7.72 30.06
C ASP A 489 -6.94 8.48 28.74
N ARG A 490 -7.60 7.99 27.72
CA ARG A 490 -7.80 8.79 26.50
C ARG A 490 -9.26 9.16 26.23
N TYR A 491 -10.20 8.77 27.09
CA TYR A 491 -11.62 9.13 26.98
C TYR A 491 -12.21 9.64 28.30
N ALA A 492 -11.40 10.39 29.07
CA ALA A 492 -11.95 11.26 30.08
C ALA A 492 -12.21 12.63 29.44
N LEU A 493 -13.38 12.75 28.81
CA LEU A 493 -14.14 14.01 28.65
C LEU A 493 -15.61 13.67 28.73
#